data_a2e97ff108e129d2dbf3cd03397fb7c3
#
_entry.id   a2e97ff108e129d2dbf3cd03397fb7c3
#
_cell.length_a   1.000
_cell.length_b   1.000
_cell.length_c   1.000
_cell.angle_alpha   90.00
_cell.angle_beta   90.00
_cell.angle_gamma   90.00
#
_symmetry.space_group_name_H-M   'P 1'
#
loop_
_entity.id
_entity.type
_entity.pdbx_description
1 polymer ?
#
loop_
_entity_poly.entity_id
_entity_poly.type
_entity_poly.pdbx_seq_one_letter_code
_entity_poly.pdbx_strand_id
1 'polypeptide(L)'
;MDKNLHILCPDVPWPADYGGVIDPFYLLVQLKAVGIQVYLHCFTQNRAPQKELEKYCKEVHYYRRDKTALLSNTLPYIVKSRSSKKLLQELGKNNYPILMQGIHTTYFLYKKLLPNRKILLRPFNVESTYYQQLSALEINPFKKYFFKRESRLLKSYEKEVSTMIPILALSQTDKQFFEEQNARSYFIPVIIPWQEVSILPGTGNYCLYHGNLSVNENQK
;
A
#
# COMPACT_ATOMS: atom_id res chain seq x y z
N MET A 1 -11.00 15.00 21.97
CA MET A 1 -10.05 13.91 21.76
C MET A 1 -9.14 14.28 20.61
N ASP A 2 -7.83 14.31 20.82
CA ASP A 2 -6.88 14.57 19.73
C ASP A 2 -7.01 13.47 18.69
N LYS A 3 -7.39 13.86 17.49
CA LYS A 3 -7.57 12.94 16.36
C LYS A 3 -6.23 12.73 15.64
N ASN A 4 -5.30 12.02 16.29
CA ASN A 4 -3.99 11.73 15.71
C ASN A 4 -3.95 10.35 15.08
N LEU A 5 -3.23 10.21 13.94
CA LEU A 5 -3.13 8.98 13.17
C LEU A 5 -1.75 8.87 12.52
N HIS A 6 -1.06 7.75 12.69
CA HIS A 6 0.08 7.39 11.85
C HIS A 6 -0.41 6.74 10.55
N ILE A 7 0.16 7.17 9.42
CA ILE A 7 -0.05 6.51 8.12
C ILE A 7 1.32 6.07 7.58
N LEU A 8 1.44 4.79 7.27
CA LEU A 8 2.63 4.20 6.68
C LEU A 8 2.38 3.95 5.18
N CYS A 9 3.13 4.65 4.32
CA CYS A 9 3.06 4.50 2.87
C CYS A 9 4.29 3.77 2.32
N PRO A 10 4.12 2.82 1.41
CA PRO A 10 5.25 2.07 0.81
C PRO A 10 6.07 2.90 -0.17
N ASP A 11 5.56 4.05 -0.60
CA ASP A 11 6.22 5.04 -1.43
C ASP A 11 5.76 6.45 -1.03
N VAL A 12 6.34 7.49 -1.64
CA VAL A 12 5.96 8.90 -1.45
C VAL A 12 4.67 9.17 -2.24
N PRO A 13 3.53 9.55 -1.61
CA PRO A 13 2.24 9.63 -2.29
C PRO A 13 2.03 10.88 -3.17
N TRP A 14 3.05 11.70 -3.37
CA TRP A 14 3.02 12.85 -4.28
C TRP A 14 4.20 12.83 -5.26
N PRO A 15 4.00 13.23 -6.56
CA PRO A 15 2.71 13.53 -7.20
C PRO A 15 1.82 12.30 -7.29
N ALA A 16 0.48 12.51 -7.30
CA ALA A 16 -0.51 11.43 -7.37
C ALA A 16 -0.73 10.99 -8.84
N ASP A 17 0.28 10.33 -9.43
CA ASP A 17 0.43 10.06 -10.86
C ASP A 17 0.28 8.58 -11.24
N TYR A 18 0.07 7.68 -10.28
CA TYR A 18 -0.26 6.27 -10.52
C TYR A 18 -1.12 5.67 -9.38
N GLY A 19 -1.78 4.54 -9.63
CA GLY A 19 -2.79 3.96 -8.72
C GLY A 19 -2.31 3.77 -7.28
N GLY A 20 -1.09 3.29 -7.07
CA GLY A 20 -0.53 3.04 -5.73
C GLY A 20 -0.28 4.30 -4.87
N VAL A 21 -0.38 5.51 -5.44
CA VAL A 21 -0.19 6.79 -4.71
C VAL A 21 -1.42 7.69 -4.74
N ILE A 22 -2.35 7.48 -5.68
CA ILE A 22 -3.59 8.27 -5.80
C ILE A 22 -4.43 8.11 -4.53
N ASP A 23 -4.79 6.89 -4.16
CA ASP A 23 -5.60 6.63 -2.98
C ASP A 23 -4.95 7.14 -1.68
N PRO A 24 -3.66 6.84 -1.39
CA PRO A 24 -2.99 7.40 -0.21
C PRO A 24 -2.99 8.93 -0.17
N PHE A 25 -2.74 9.60 -1.30
CA PHE A 25 -2.70 11.06 -1.34
C PHE A 25 -4.07 11.68 -1.05
N TYR A 26 -5.12 11.24 -1.75
CA TYR A 26 -6.46 11.81 -1.52
C TYR A 26 -7.05 11.42 -0.17
N LEU A 27 -6.63 10.31 0.41
CA LEU A 27 -6.93 9.99 1.80
C LEU A 27 -6.35 11.05 2.76
N LEU A 28 -5.09 11.50 2.55
CA LEU A 28 -4.50 12.58 3.37
C LEU A 28 -5.32 13.88 3.28
N VAL A 29 -5.75 14.24 2.06
CA VAL A 29 -6.58 15.42 1.82
C VAL A 29 -7.89 15.34 2.62
N GLN A 30 -8.58 14.20 2.55
CA GLN A 30 -9.86 13.99 3.25
C GLN A 30 -9.69 13.95 4.77
N LEU A 31 -8.65 13.28 5.27
CA LEU A 31 -8.38 13.21 6.70
C LEU A 31 -8.10 14.59 7.28
N LYS A 32 -7.35 15.43 6.57
CA LYS A 32 -7.15 16.83 6.96
C LYS A 32 -8.47 17.60 7.00
N ALA A 33 -9.32 17.45 5.99
CA ALA A 33 -10.61 18.14 5.92
C ALA A 33 -11.52 17.82 7.11
N VAL A 34 -11.44 16.59 7.66
CA VAL A 34 -12.19 16.19 8.87
C VAL A 34 -11.42 16.41 10.19
N GLY A 35 -10.30 17.14 10.14
CA GLY A 35 -9.52 17.56 11.31
C GLY A 35 -8.66 16.46 11.95
N ILE A 36 -8.30 15.40 11.20
CA ILE A 36 -7.37 14.38 11.68
C ILE A 36 -5.92 14.85 11.45
N GLN A 37 -5.09 14.80 12.49
CA GLN A 37 -3.68 15.12 12.46
C GLN A 37 -2.87 13.90 12.02
N VAL A 38 -2.35 13.91 10.80
CA VAL A 38 -1.62 12.77 10.23
C VAL A 38 -0.12 12.92 10.49
N TYR A 39 0.50 11.85 11.00
CA TYR A 39 1.95 11.61 11.03
C TYR A 39 2.27 10.64 9.91
N LEU A 40 2.78 11.15 8.80
CA LEU A 40 3.01 10.39 7.58
C LEU A 40 4.42 9.79 7.57
N HIS A 41 4.52 8.51 7.23
CA HIS A 41 5.77 7.77 7.12
C HIS A 41 5.89 7.18 5.72
N CYS A 42 6.84 7.67 4.91
CA CYS A 42 7.04 7.26 3.53
C CYS A 42 8.37 6.52 3.34
N PHE A 43 8.35 5.42 2.61
CA PHE A 43 9.56 4.80 2.14
C PHE A 43 9.98 5.38 0.79
N THR A 44 11.25 5.73 0.65
CA THR A 44 11.81 6.32 -0.57
C THR A 44 12.65 5.30 -1.32
N GLN A 45 12.46 5.23 -2.65
CA GLN A 45 13.33 4.49 -3.55
C GLN A 45 13.64 5.34 -4.79
N ASN A 46 12.62 5.62 -5.58
CA ASN A 46 12.72 6.36 -6.84
C ASN A 46 12.06 7.75 -6.75
N ARG A 47 11.31 8.01 -5.67
CA ARG A 47 10.61 9.28 -5.44
C ARG A 47 11.28 10.04 -4.31
N ALA A 48 11.60 11.30 -4.57
CA ALA A 48 12.20 12.19 -3.58
C ALA A 48 11.19 12.67 -2.53
N PRO A 49 11.64 13.14 -1.35
CA PRO A 49 10.81 13.88 -0.42
C PRO A 49 10.06 15.03 -1.07
N GLN A 50 8.81 15.26 -0.67
CA GLN A 50 7.89 16.22 -1.28
C GLN A 50 7.32 17.19 -0.23
N LYS A 51 7.61 18.47 -0.35
CA LYS A 51 7.07 19.52 0.53
C LYS A 51 5.55 19.67 0.46
N GLU A 52 4.93 19.30 -0.66
CA GLU A 52 3.48 19.34 -0.84
C GLU A 52 2.75 18.56 0.27
N LEU A 53 3.32 17.46 0.74
CA LEU A 53 2.72 16.60 1.77
C LEU A 53 2.63 17.29 3.15
N GLU A 54 3.49 18.27 3.43
CA GLU A 54 3.46 19.05 4.67
C GLU A 54 2.18 19.89 4.79
N LYS A 55 1.52 20.18 3.67
CA LYS A 55 0.22 20.87 3.68
C LYS A 55 -0.90 20.03 4.28
N TYR A 56 -0.79 18.71 4.24
CA TYR A 56 -1.84 17.77 4.63
C TYR A 56 -1.51 16.99 5.90
N CYS A 57 -0.26 17.00 6.34
CA CYS A 57 0.23 16.23 7.46
C CYS A 57 0.78 17.12 8.57
N LYS A 58 0.69 16.63 9.81
CA LYS A 58 1.32 17.25 10.99
C LYS A 58 2.84 17.13 10.91
N GLU A 59 3.30 15.93 10.51
CA GLU A 59 4.70 15.59 10.30
C GLU A 59 4.83 14.64 9.12
N VAL A 60 5.96 14.72 8.40
CA VAL A 60 6.29 13.80 7.29
C VAL A 60 7.70 13.25 7.49
N HIS A 61 7.80 11.93 7.59
CA HIS A 61 9.05 11.21 7.79
C HIS A 61 9.39 10.36 6.59
N TYR A 62 10.66 10.32 6.19
CA TYR A 62 11.15 9.58 5.04
C TYR A 62 12.18 8.55 5.44
N TYR A 63 12.05 7.32 4.89
CA TYR A 63 12.91 6.19 5.18
C TYR A 63 13.42 5.55 3.89
N ARG A 64 14.68 5.20 3.83
CA ARG A 64 15.23 4.44 2.69
C ARG A 64 14.85 2.98 2.80
N ARG A 65 14.55 2.37 1.65
CA ARG A 65 14.35 0.92 1.57
C ARG A 65 15.69 0.20 1.69
N ASP A 66 15.68 -0.91 2.41
CA ASP A 66 16.83 -1.80 2.52
C ASP A 66 16.93 -2.72 1.30
N LYS A 67 17.90 -2.46 0.43
CA LYS A 67 18.14 -3.26 -0.78
C LYS A 67 18.70 -4.64 -0.45
N THR A 68 19.39 -4.82 0.69
CA THR A 68 19.95 -6.11 1.10
C THR A 68 18.88 -7.13 1.45
N ALA A 69 17.65 -6.66 1.70
CA ALA A 69 16.48 -7.50 1.92
C ALA A 69 16.18 -8.48 0.76
N LEU A 70 16.70 -8.23 -0.44
CA LEU A 70 16.58 -9.11 -1.60
C LEU A 70 17.19 -10.51 -1.34
N LEU A 71 18.18 -10.59 -0.47
CA LEU A 71 18.83 -11.85 -0.07
C LEU A 71 18.00 -12.67 0.93
N SER A 72 16.86 -12.17 1.38
CA SER A 72 15.99 -12.87 2.32
C SER A 72 15.29 -14.06 1.66
N ASN A 73 15.37 -15.22 2.30
CA ASN A 73 14.67 -16.44 1.87
C ASN A 73 13.39 -16.72 2.67
N THR A 74 13.10 -15.92 3.70
CA THR A 74 12.03 -16.21 4.67
C THR A 74 10.89 -15.19 4.63
N LEU A 75 11.13 -13.98 4.14
CA LEU A 75 10.14 -12.92 4.06
C LEU A 75 10.12 -12.31 2.66
N PRO A 76 8.94 -11.86 2.18
CA PRO A 76 8.85 -11.16 0.91
C PRO A 76 9.75 -9.91 0.89
N TYR A 77 10.44 -9.71 -0.23
CA TYR A 77 11.31 -8.55 -0.41
C TYR A 77 10.58 -7.22 -0.20
N ILE A 78 9.35 -7.12 -0.74
CA ILE A 78 8.56 -5.88 -0.63
C ILE A 78 8.23 -5.51 0.81
N VAL A 79 8.15 -6.48 1.71
CA VAL A 79 7.93 -6.27 3.14
C VAL A 79 9.25 -6.04 3.87
N LYS A 80 10.22 -6.96 3.72
CA LYS A 80 11.48 -6.91 4.47
C LYS A 80 12.30 -5.66 4.16
N SER A 81 12.24 -5.18 2.92
CA SER A 81 12.95 -3.95 2.52
C SER A 81 12.45 -2.68 3.24
N ARG A 82 11.35 -2.78 3.98
CA ARG A 82 10.74 -1.67 4.75
C ARG A 82 10.84 -1.87 6.27
N SER A 83 11.92 -2.48 6.73
CA SER A 83 12.21 -2.78 8.15
C SER A 83 13.06 -1.71 8.85
N SER A 84 12.81 -0.42 8.59
CA SER A 84 13.58 0.69 9.14
C SER A 84 13.47 0.80 10.67
N LYS A 85 14.58 0.66 11.39
CA LYS A 85 14.63 0.86 12.85
C LYS A 85 14.19 2.27 13.25
N LYS A 86 14.50 3.29 12.43
CA LYS A 86 14.09 4.67 12.66
C LYS A 86 12.55 4.81 12.64
N LEU A 87 11.86 4.11 11.72
CA LEU A 87 10.40 4.08 11.73
C LEU A 87 9.86 3.49 13.04
N LEU A 88 10.43 2.38 13.52
CA LEU A 88 9.99 1.77 14.78
C LEU A 88 10.17 2.72 15.97
N GLN A 89 11.29 3.47 16.01
CA GLN A 89 11.55 4.49 17.03
C GLN A 89 10.51 5.62 16.97
N GLU A 90 10.18 6.14 15.78
CA GLU A 90 9.15 7.18 15.61
C GLU A 90 7.77 6.69 16.08
N LEU A 91 7.36 5.49 15.69
CA LEU A 91 6.11 4.89 16.14
C LEU A 91 6.07 4.66 17.66
N GLY A 92 7.22 4.44 18.30
CA GLY A 92 7.33 4.25 19.74
C GLY A 92 7.15 5.54 20.59
N LYS A 93 7.17 6.72 20.00
CA LYS A 93 7.05 8.01 20.72
C LYS A 93 5.67 8.26 21.32
N ASN A 94 4.64 7.61 20.81
CA ASN A 94 3.26 7.77 21.25
C ASN A 94 2.44 6.49 20.97
N ASN A 95 1.17 6.50 21.32
CA ASN A 95 0.28 5.34 21.11
C ASN A 95 -0.88 5.65 20.15
N TYR A 96 -0.66 6.51 19.14
CA TYR A 96 -1.68 6.82 18.15
C TYR A 96 -1.99 5.59 17.26
N PRO A 97 -3.23 5.45 16.77
CA PRO A 97 -3.58 4.42 15.79
C PRO A 97 -2.67 4.45 14.57
N ILE A 98 -2.55 3.31 13.88
CA ILE A 98 -1.72 3.18 12.68
C ILE A 98 -2.60 2.67 11.53
N LEU A 99 -2.57 3.37 10.40
CA LEU A 99 -3.08 2.88 9.12
C LEU A 99 -1.89 2.48 8.24
N MET A 100 -1.80 1.21 7.91
CA MET A 100 -0.79 0.63 7.04
C MET A 100 -1.32 0.59 5.61
N GLN A 101 -0.68 1.30 4.68
CA GLN A 101 -0.99 1.31 3.26
C GLN A 101 -0.18 0.22 2.53
N GLY A 102 -0.89 -0.78 2.01
CA GLY A 102 -0.27 -1.94 1.38
C GLY A 102 0.39 -2.91 2.37
N ILE A 103 0.40 -4.19 2.02
CA ILE A 103 1.07 -5.26 2.77
C ILE A 103 2.57 -4.97 3.00
N HIS A 104 3.15 -4.15 2.14
CA HIS A 104 4.53 -3.68 2.16
C HIS A 104 4.97 -3.08 3.50
N THR A 105 4.04 -2.46 4.25
CA THR A 105 4.34 -1.68 5.46
C THR A 105 4.16 -2.47 6.76
N THR A 106 3.84 -3.77 6.66
CA THR A 106 3.41 -4.61 7.78
C THR A 106 4.56 -5.32 8.51
N TYR A 107 5.83 -5.06 8.17
CA TYR A 107 6.98 -5.76 8.76
C TYR A 107 6.96 -5.78 10.29
N PHE A 108 6.75 -4.63 10.95
CA PHE A 108 6.77 -4.53 12.41
C PHE A 108 5.53 -5.14 13.07
N LEU A 109 4.39 -5.14 12.40
CA LEU A 109 3.20 -5.89 12.81
C LEU A 109 3.51 -7.39 12.82
N TYR A 110 4.00 -7.92 11.70
CA TYR A 110 4.37 -9.33 11.56
C TYR A 110 5.39 -9.79 12.61
N LYS A 111 6.37 -8.93 12.93
CA LYS A 111 7.36 -9.19 13.98
C LYS A 111 6.84 -8.95 15.40
N LYS A 112 5.55 -8.63 15.57
CA LYS A 112 4.90 -8.37 16.87
C LYS A 112 5.58 -7.26 17.68
N LEU A 113 6.20 -6.28 17.00
CA LEU A 113 6.91 -5.16 17.61
C LEU A 113 6.02 -3.94 17.87
N LEU A 114 4.72 -4.05 17.65
CA LEU A 114 3.73 -2.99 17.87
C LEU A 114 2.61 -3.50 18.81
N PRO A 115 2.94 -3.88 20.06
CA PRO A 115 1.95 -4.42 20.98
C PRO A 115 0.92 -3.36 21.36
N ASN A 116 -0.34 -3.80 21.61
CA ASN A 116 -1.44 -2.98 22.10
C ASN A 116 -1.78 -1.76 21.24
N ARG A 117 -1.44 -1.77 19.93
CA ARG A 117 -1.74 -0.70 18.98
C ARG A 117 -3.03 -0.98 18.23
N LYS A 118 -3.83 0.07 18.02
CA LYS A 118 -4.95 0.03 17.06
C LYS A 118 -4.34 0.15 15.65
N ILE A 119 -4.42 -0.91 14.88
CA ILE A 119 -3.83 -0.98 13.53
C ILE A 119 -4.90 -1.41 12.55
N LEU A 120 -4.91 -0.78 11.37
CA LEU A 120 -5.71 -1.15 10.20
C LEU A 120 -4.76 -1.34 9.02
N LEU A 121 -5.07 -2.30 8.16
CA LEU A 121 -4.37 -2.49 6.89
C LEU A 121 -5.29 -2.14 5.73
N ARG A 122 -4.81 -1.31 4.81
CA ARG A 122 -5.44 -0.98 3.54
C ARG A 122 -4.55 -1.51 2.41
N PRO A 123 -4.75 -2.77 1.97
CA PRO A 123 -3.97 -3.36 0.88
C PRO A 123 -4.35 -2.70 -0.45
N PHE A 124 -3.38 -2.62 -1.39
CA PHE A 124 -3.64 -2.12 -2.74
C PHE A 124 -4.17 -3.23 -3.64
N ASN A 125 -3.62 -4.42 -3.49
CA ASN A 125 -3.97 -5.63 -4.21
C ASN A 125 -3.82 -6.84 -3.28
N VAL A 126 -4.25 -8.00 -3.75
CA VAL A 126 -3.75 -9.29 -3.28
C VAL A 126 -2.38 -9.51 -3.92
N GLU A 127 -1.31 -9.13 -3.22
CA GLU A 127 0.04 -9.06 -3.79
C GLU A 127 0.55 -10.44 -4.25
N SER A 128 0.17 -11.52 -3.57
CA SER A 128 0.53 -12.88 -4.00
C SER A 128 -0.02 -13.21 -5.38
N THR A 129 -1.26 -12.83 -5.68
CA THR A 129 -1.89 -13.00 -6.99
C THR A 129 -1.24 -12.08 -8.03
N TYR A 130 -0.97 -10.84 -7.67
CA TYR A 130 -0.29 -9.88 -8.54
C TYR A 130 1.10 -10.38 -8.97
N TYR A 131 1.93 -10.84 -8.03
CA TYR A 131 3.24 -11.41 -8.34
C TYR A 131 3.16 -12.73 -9.12
N GLN A 132 2.10 -13.51 -8.95
CA GLN A 132 1.84 -14.69 -9.78
C GLN A 132 1.59 -14.29 -11.23
N GLN A 133 0.77 -13.27 -11.48
CA GLN A 133 0.50 -12.74 -12.81
C GLN A 133 1.77 -12.19 -13.46
N LEU A 134 2.56 -11.39 -12.72
CA LEU A 134 3.87 -10.91 -13.21
C LEU A 134 4.78 -12.07 -13.61
N SER A 135 4.83 -13.14 -12.81
CA SER A 135 5.62 -14.32 -13.13
C SER A 135 5.14 -15.04 -14.42
N ALA A 136 3.83 -15.07 -14.68
CA ALA A 136 3.28 -15.69 -15.87
C ALA A 136 3.65 -14.93 -17.16
N LEU A 137 3.67 -13.59 -17.08
CA LEU A 137 3.91 -12.69 -18.21
C LEU A 137 5.40 -12.40 -18.47
N GLU A 138 6.28 -12.64 -17.49
CA GLU A 138 7.71 -12.30 -17.58
C GLU A 138 8.46 -13.28 -18.47
N ILE A 139 9.24 -12.74 -19.42
CA ILE A 139 10.06 -13.50 -20.38
C ILE A 139 11.46 -13.78 -19.80
N ASN A 140 12.02 -12.83 -19.03
CA ASN A 140 13.34 -13.01 -18.44
C ASN A 140 13.30 -14.09 -17.34
N PRO A 141 14.08 -15.19 -17.47
CA PRO A 141 13.99 -16.34 -16.56
C PRO A 141 14.38 -15.99 -15.12
N PHE A 142 15.31 -15.06 -14.90
CA PHE A 142 15.72 -14.65 -13.55
C PHE A 142 14.63 -13.83 -12.86
N LYS A 143 14.02 -12.88 -13.58
CA LYS A 143 12.89 -12.11 -13.08
C LYS A 143 11.66 -13.00 -12.84
N LYS A 144 11.37 -13.91 -13.77
CA LYS A 144 10.29 -14.89 -13.64
C LYS A 144 10.45 -15.75 -12.39
N TYR A 145 11.66 -16.26 -12.15
CA TYR A 145 11.96 -17.00 -10.93
C TYR A 145 11.77 -16.16 -9.68
N PHE A 146 12.25 -14.91 -9.69
CA PHE A 146 12.05 -13.97 -8.59
C PHE A 146 10.57 -13.73 -8.30
N PHE A 147 9.75 -13.40 -9.30
CA PHE A 147 8.32 -13.18 -9.11
C PHE A 147 7.59 -14.42 -8.60
N LYS A 148 7.93 -15.59 -9.13
CA LYS A 148 7.36 -16.87 -8.67
C LYS A 148 7.68 -17.15 -7.20
N ARG A 149 8.92 -16.87 -6.79
CA ARG A 149 9.36 -17.00 -5.40
C ARG A 149 8.64 -16.01 -4.49
N GLU A 150 8.61 -14.73 -4.86
CA GLU A 150 7.93 -13.70 -4.10
C GLU A 150 6.42 -14.01 -3.95
N SER A 151 5.74 -14.43 -5.01
CA SER A 151 4.34 -14.84 -4.94
C SER A 151 4.09 -15.92 -3.87
N ARG A 152 4.98 -16.94 -3.79
CA ARG A 152 4.84 -18.00 -2.76
C ARG A 152 5.04 -17.46 -1.35
N LEU A 153 6.06 -16.63 -1.13
CA LEU A 153 6.32 -16.00 0.16
C LEU A 153 5.17 -15.08 0.57
N LEU A 154 4.65 -14.30 -0.37
CA LEU A 154 3.52 -13.41 -0.15
C LEU A 154 2.26 -14.16 0.23
N LYS A 155 1.96 -15.28 -0.42
CA LYS A 155 0.76 -16.08 -0.15
C LYS A 155 0.67 -16.51 1.32
N SER A 156 1.77 -17.02 1.87
CA SER A 156 1.83 -17.42 3.29
C SER A 156 1.82 -16.19 4.21
N TYR A 157 2.52 -15.14 3.83
CA TYR A 157 2.64 -13.92 4.60
C TYR A 157 1.30 -13.16 4.70
N GLU A 158 0.59 -13.00 3.58
CA GLU A 158 -0.73 -12.35 3.53
C GLU A 158 -1.73 -13.08 4.39
N LYS A 159 -1.77 -14.41 4.28
CA LYS A 159 -2.66 -15.24 5.09
C LYS A 159 -2.43 -15.03 6.58
N GLU A 160 -1.18 -14.93 7.03
CA GLU A 160 -0.87 -14.72 8.43
C GLU A 160 -1.21 -13.30 8.89
N VAL A 161 -0.77 -12.29 8.14
CA VAL A 161 -0.98 -10.87 8.50
C VAL A 161 -2.46 -10.48 8.46
N SER A 162 -3.22 -10.98 7.49
CA SER A 162 -4.65 -10.65 7.34
C SER A 162 -5.51 -11.06 8.53
N THR A 163 -5.10 -12.10 9.28
CA THR A 163 -5.81 -12.53 10.48
C THR A 163 -5.45 -11.73 11.74
N MET A 164 -4.36 -10.95 11.69
CA MET A 164 -3.87 -10.19 12.86
C MET A 164 -4.66 -8.90 13.10
N ILE A 165 -5.13 -8.24 12.04
CA ILE A 165 -5.73 -6.90 12.08
C ILE A 165 -6.88 -6.77 11.07
N PRO A 166 -7.80 -5.79 11.25
CA PRO A 166 -8.85 -5.53 10.26
C PRO A 166 -8.27 -5.03 8.94
N ILE A 167 -8.89 -5.47 7.84
CA ILE A 167 -8.54 -5.13 6.46
C ILE A 167 -9.55 -4.14 5.88
N LEU A 168 -9.06 -3.10 5.21
CA LEU A 168 -9.87 -2.13 4.45
C LEU A 168 -9.65 -2.37 2.96
N ALA A 169 -10.39 -3.30 2.38
CA ALA A 169 -10.24 -3.71 0.99
C ALA A 169 -10.75 -2.64 0.01
N LEU A 170 -10.06 -2.44 -1.11
CA LEU A 170 -10.38 -1.47 -2.15
C LEU A 170 -11.47 -1.96 -3.13
N SER A 171 -11.66 -3.27 -3.24
CA SER A 171 -12.67 -3.90 -4.08
C SER A 171 -13.46 -4.96 -3.32
N GLN A 172 -14.65 -5.30 -3.81
CA GLN A 172 -15.45 -6.40 -3.26
C GLN A 172 -14.75 -7.76 -3.44
N THR A 173 -14.05 -7.94 -4.56
CA THR A 173 -13.27 -9.16 -4.84
C THR A 173 -12.15 -9.34 -3.82
N ASP A 174 -11.39 -8.27 -3.52
CA ASP A 174 -10.34 -8.35 -2.50
C ASP A 174 -10.92 -8.58 -1.11
N LYS A 175 -12.04 -7.92 -0.79
CA LYS A 175 -12.75 -8.14 0.48
C LYS A 175 -13.10 -9.63 0.64
N GLN A 176 -13.72 -10.23 -0.36
CA GLN A 176 -14.08 -11.65 -0.35
C GLN A 176 -12.84 -12.55 -0.19
N PHE A 177 -11.77 -12.26 -0.94
CA PHE A 177 -10.52 -13.00 -0.83
C PHE A 177 -9.96 -13.02 0.61
N PHE A 178 -9.98 -11.88 1.30
CA PHE A 178 -9.51 -11.81 2.69
C PHE A 178 -10.48 -12.49 3.66
N GLU A 179 -11.79 -12.41 3.45
CA GLU A 179 -12.79 -13.11 4.26
C GLU A 179 -12.67 -14.63 4.17
N GLU A 180 -12.37 -15.18 3.00
CA GLU A 180 -12.09 -16.61 2.79
C GLU A 180 -10.86 -17.10 3.56
N GLN A 181 -9.98 -16.17 3.96
CA GLN A 181 -8.82 -16.44 4.83
C GLN A 181 -9.11 -16.18 6.32
N ASN A 182 -10.38 -16.04 6.71
CA ASN A 182 -10.81 -15.70 8.06
C ASN A 182 -10.37 -14.33 8.57
N ALA A 183 -10.10 -13.38 7.67
CA ALA A 183 -9.80 -12.01 8.04
C ALA A 183 -11.09 -11.20 8.28
N ARG A 184 -11.03 -10.23 9.20
CA ARG A 184 -12.08 -9.20 9.32
C ARG A 184 -11.84 -8.17 8.23
N SER A 185 -12.64 -8.20 7.18
CA SER A 185 -12.48 -7.31 6.03
C SER A 185 -13.69 -6.40 5.82
N TYR A 186 -13.42 -5.15 5.46
CA TYR A 186 -14.42 -4.13 5.17
C TYR A 186 -14.13 -3.54 3.79
N PHE A 187 -15.17 -3.34 2.99
CA PHE A 187 -15.04 -2.66 1.71
C PHE A 187 -15.04 -1.15 1.90
N ILE A 188 -13.94 -0.51 1.53
CA ILE A 188 -13.81 0.95 1.46
C ILE A 188 -13.19 1.29 0.11
N PRO A 189 -13.94 1.84 -0.84
CA PRO A 189 -13.45 2.07 -2.20
C PRO A 189 -12.29 3.06 -2.24
N VAL A 190 -11.62 3.12 -3.39
CA VAL A 190 -10.54 4.08 -3.66
C VAL A 190 -11.05 5.50 -3.48
N ILE A 191 -10.27 6.32 -2.79
CA ILE A 191 -10.55 7.74 -2.61
C ILE A 191 -9.99 8.50 -3.80
N ILE A 192 -10.87 9.17 -4.53
CA ILE A 192 -10.55 9.95 -5.73
C ILE A 192 -11.03 11.40 -5.57
N PRO A 193 -10.42 12.35 -6.30
CA PRO A 193 -10.80 13.77 -6.19
C PRO A 193 -12.09 14.12 -6.92
N TRP A 194 -12.49 13.31 -7.89
CA TRP A 194 -13.63 13.59 -8.75
C TRP A 194 -14.93 13.14 -8.07
N GLN A 195 -15.88 14.07 -7.93
CA GLN A 195 -17.18 13.82 -7.33
C GLN A 195 -18.30 13.70 -8.37
N GLU A 196 -18.05 14.17 -9.59
CA GLU A 196 -19.03 14.21 -10.66
C GLU A 196 -18.51 13.54 -11.94
N VAL A 197 -19.41 12.93 -12.69
CA VAL A 197 -19.15 12.41 -14.02
C VAL A 197 -19.72 13.40 -15.03
N SER A 198 -18.85 14.06 -15.79
CA SER A 198 -19.23 15.08 -16.79
C SER A 198 -19.38 14.53 -18.21
N ILE A 199 -19.36 13.20 -18.39
CA ILE A 199 -19.50 12.57 -19.69
C ILE A 199 -20.97 12.58 -20.13
N LEU A 200 -21.22 12.97 -21.37
CA LEU A 200 -22.53 12.84 -21.97
C LEU A 200 -22.71 11.42 -22.54
N PRO A 201 -23.87 10.79 -22.33
CA PRO A 201 -24.15 9.50 -22.97
C PRO A 201 -24.26 9.67 -24.48
N GLY A 202 -23.67 8.72 -25.22
CA GLY A 202 -23.67 8.77 -26.69
C GLY A 202 -22.94 7.59 -27.31
N THR A 203 -23.00 7.49 -28.64
CA THR A 203 -22.25 6.51 -29.42
C THR A 203 -20.93 7.14 -29.89
N GLY A 204 -19.80 6.56 -29.51
CA GLY A 204 -18.49 7.00 -29.99
C GLY A 204 -18.10 6.32 -31.30
N ASN A 205 -17.14 6.95 -32.02
CA ASN A 205 -16.57 6.41 -33.26
C ASN A 205 -15.26 5.63 -33.03
N TYR A 206 -14.77 5.55 -31.77
CA TYR A 206 -13.53 4.88 -31.42
C TYR A 206 -13.59 4.35 -29.97
N CYS A 207 -12.76 3.37 -29.67
CA CYS A 207 -12.50 2.92 -28.31
C CYS A 207 -11.24 3.60 -27.78
N LEU A 208 -11.34 4.26 -26.63
CA LEU A 208 -10.19 4.84 -25.95
C LEU A 208 -9.67 3.83 -24.92
N TYR A 209 -8.37 3.50 -25.00
CA TYR A 209 -7.64 2.83 -23.93
C TYR A 209 -6.76 3.85 -23.19
N HIS A 210 -6.88 3.90 -21.88
CA HIS A 210 -6.04 4.72 -21.01
C HIS A 210 -5.27 3.82 -20.03
N GLY A 211 -3.94 3.84 -20.10
CA GLY A 211 -3.07 3.04 -19.23
C GLY A 211 -1.59 3.37 -19.42
N ASN A 212 -0.77 3.00 -18.43
CA ASN A 212 0.69 3.12 -18.54
C ASN A 212 1.26 1.93 -19.33
N LEU A 213 1.59 2.15 -20.60
CA LEU A 213 2.14 1.11 -21.48
C LEU A 213 3.56 0.67 -21.12
N SER A 214 4.25 1.29 -20.16
CA SER A 214 5.52 0.78 -19.65
C SER A 214 5.35 -0.42 -18.70
N VAL A 215 4.12 -0.70 -18.30
CA VAL A 215 3.76 -1.84 -17.45
C VAL A 215 3.30 -2.99 -18.34
N ASN A 216 3.96 -4.14 -18.25
CA ASN A 216 3.70 -5.30 -19.12
C ASN A 216 2.24 -5.77 -19.12
N GLU A 217 1.51 -5.57 -18.03
CA GLU A 217 0.09 -5.90 -17.90
C GLU A 217 -0.81 -5.07 -18.82
N ASN A 218 -0.37 -3.87 -19.19
CA ASN A 218 -1.11 -2.93 -20.03
C ASN A 218 -0.76 -3.05 -21.51
N GLN A 219 0.14 -3.97 -21.88
CA GLN A 219 0.61 -4.16 -23.25
C GLN A 219 -0.10 -5.29 -24.02
N LYS A 220 -1.09 -5.95 -23.41
CA LYS A 220 -1.81 -7.09 -24.01
C LYS A 220 -3.26 -6.78 -24.29
#